data_e278e5a3682f1455fe25efbefd02eb05
#
_entry.id   e278e5a3682f1455fe25efbefd02eb05
#
_cell.length_a   1.000
_cell.length_b   1.000
_cell.length_c   1.000
_cell.angle_alpha   90.00
_cell.angle_beta   90.00
_cell.angle_gamma   90.00
#
_symmetry.space_group_name_H-M   'P 1'
#
loop_
_entity.id
_entity.type
_entity.pdbx_description
1 polymer ?
#
loop_
_entity_poly.entity_id
_entity_poly.type
_entity_poly.pdbx_seq_one_letter_code
_entity_poly.pdbx_strand_id
1 'polypeptide(L)'
;MKKSKLIILSVIFLFFLILVPTFGRYVGRQIKNYYLSTKNFYFNSDKLKENGIVYQVENWSGVDSYNVTFNINSYKNNTVYSNSDIEYKINYSCSENVTCSITKTNGIIYSDKHTDSFTITITPKTPLEDNDKAWIDVEAISTSPYKKVLKGRFNVVVGKMGLSYEIIDKKNSTYFEISITNTLDYYVNRIPYANYSKGDKIDISTYLELTDDEKNNFASSIVTIAFSPELIFLDMTSSAYLNAINTEKEDINGNDYINKLSFKVDALSSYRVKFYKVNTEEDYTYPFENKESILNVSFD
;
A
#
# COMPACT_ATOMS: atom_id res chain seq x y z
N MET A 1 -24.59 22.73 70.67
CA MET A 1 -25.09 22.66 69.27
C MET A 1 -24.43 23.59 68.28
N LYS A 2 -24.05 24.84 68.59
CA LYS A 2 -23.44 25.77 67.62
C LYS A 2 -22.04 25.36 67.10
N LYS A 3 -21.16 24.83 67.99
CA LYS A 3 -19.78 24.44 67.63
C LYS A 3 -19.71 23.23 66.66
N SER A 4 -20.58 22.25 66.83
CA SER A 4 -20.65 21.05 65.95
C SER A 4 -21.12 21.41 64.53
N LYS A 5 -22.06 22.33 64.38
CA LYS A 5 -22.49 22.81 63.08
C LYS A 5 -21.39 23.58 62.33
N LEU A 6 -20.57 24.32 63.06
CA LEU A 6 -19.44 25.08 62.47
C LEU A 6 -18.33 24.14 61.95
N ILE A 7 -18.05 23.07 62.69
CA ILE A 7 -17.09 22.04 62.28
C ILE A 7 -17.56 21.31 61.02
N ILE A 8 -18.82 20.93 60.97
CA ILE A 8 -19.41 20.26 59.79
C ILE A 8 -19.35 21.19 58.54
N LEU A 9 -19.67 22.46 58.72
CA LEU A 9 -19.61 23.45 57.62
C LEU A 9 -18.17 23.66 57.11
N SER A 10 -17.18 23.70 58.02
CA SER A 10 -15.77 23.79 57.65
C SER A 10 -15.26 22.58 56.91
N VAL A 11 -15.67 21.36 57.30
CA VAL A 11 -15.32 20.11 56.59
C VAL A 11 -15.92 20.08 55.20
N ILE A 12 -17.21 20.49 55.05
CA ILE A 12 -17.87 20.57 53.74
C ILE A 12 -17.18 21.58 52.85
N PHE A 13 -16.78 22.78 53.39
CA PHE A 13 -16.07 23.80 52.62
C PHE A 13 -14.68 23.33 52.18
N LEU A 14 -13.98 22.60 53.03
CA LEU A 14 -12.65 22.02 52.68
C LEU A 14 -12.80 20.96 51.56
N PHE A 15 -13.86 20.17 51.64
CA PHE A 15 -14.16 19.15 50.63
C PHE A 15 -14.45 19.79 49.24
N PHE A 16 -15.19 20.90 49.22
CA PHE A 16 -15.42 21.67 47.99
C PHE A 16 -14.16 22.32 47.44
N LEU A 17 -13.28 22.83 48.31
CA LEU A 17 -11.99 23.40 47.91
C LEU A 17 -11.06 22.39 47.18
N ILE A 18 -11.19 21.11 47.51
CA ILE A 18 -10.41 20.03 46.87
C ILE A 18 -11.11 19.52 45.60
N LEU A 19 -12.46 19.35 45.65
CA LEU A 19 -13.20 18.80 44.53
C LEU A 19 -13.29 19.71 43.32
N VAL A 20 -13.51 21.01 43.52
CA VAL A 20 -13.71 21.98 42.42
C VAL A 20 -12.49 22.11 41.53
N PRO A 21 -11.26 22.24 42.03
CA PRO A 21 -10.06 22.27 41.17
C PRO A 21 -9.79 20.95 40.45
N THR A 22 -10.07 19.81 41.15
CA THR A 22 -9.88 18.49 40.54
C THR A 22 -10.84 18.23 39.41
N PHE A 23 -12.11 18.58 39.62
CA PHE A 23 -13.15 18.45 38.60
C PHE A 23 -12.88 19.41 37.42
N GLY A 24 -12.49 20.68 37.72
CA GLY A 24 -12.12 21.64 36.69
C GLY A 24 -10.93 21.20 35.83
N ARG A 25 -9.89 20.58 36.45
CA ARG A 25 -8.77 19.98 35.71
C ARG A 25 -9.19 18.79 34.88
N TYR A 26 -10.09 17.94 35.39
CA TYR A 26 -10.59 16.78 34.65
C TYR A 26 -11.42 17.21 33.44
N VAL A 27 -12.38 18.14 33.65
CA VAL A 27 -13.21 18.68 32.57
C VAL A 27 -12.35 19.43 31.55
N GLY A 28 -11.38 20.22 32.00
CA GLY A 28 -10.46 20.94 31.10
C GLY A 28 -9.60 19.99 30.25
N ARG A 29 -9.15 18.83 30.82
CA ARG A 29 -8.47 17.80 30.04
C ARG A 29 -9.39 17.11 29.03
N GLN A 30 -10.62 16.78 29.44
CA GLN A 30 -11.61 16.16 28.53
C GLN A 30 -11.97 17.09 27.37
N ILE A 31 -12.21 18.37 27.66
CA ILE A 31 -12.48 19.39 26.61
C ILE A 31 -11.28 19.52 25.68
N LYS A 32 -10.05 19.60 26.22
CA LYS A 32 -8.83 19.69 25.41
C LYS A 32 -8.64 18.45 24.53
N ASN A 33 -8.87 17.26 25.08
CA ASN A 33 -8.79 16.02 24.32
C ASN A 33 -9.91 15.92 23.26
N TYR A 34 -11.12 16.37 23.58
CA TYR A 34 -12.23 16.42 22.63
C TYR A 34 -11.96 17.42 21.49
N TYR A 35 -11.45 18.62 21.81
CA TYR A 35 -11.05 19.60 20.78
C TYR A 35 -9.89 19.11 19.92
N LEU A 36 -8.95 18.37 20.47
CA LEU A 36 -7.84 17.76 19.73
C LEU A 36 -8.33 16.61 18.83
N SER A 37 -9.33 15.85 19.26
CA SER A 37 -9.91 14.75 18.48
C SER A 37 -10.84 15.22 17.36
N THR A 38 -11.33 16.46 17.39
CA THR A 38 -12.26 17.01 16.39
C THR A 38 -11.56 17.81 15.29
N LYS A 39 -10.26 18.04 15.37
CA LYS A 39 -9.55 18.65 14.23
C LYS A 39 -9.43 17.62 13.13
N ASN A 40 -10.10 17.86 12.03
CA ASN A 40 -9.93 17.08 10.82
C ASN A 40 -8.45 17.12 10.40
N PHE A 41 -7.82 15.94 10.41
CA PHE A 41 -6.46 15.77 9.96
C PHE A 41 -6.43 14.73 8.85
N TYR A 42 -6.08 15.18 7.67
CA TYR A 42 -5.93 14.36 6.49
C TYR A 42 -4.54 14.55 5.92
N PHE A 43 -3.78 13.49 5.85
CA PHE A 43 -2.49 13.44 5.20
C PHE A 43 -2.52 12.24 4.26
N ASN A 44 -2.65 12.49 2.97
CA ASN A 44 -2.89 11.50 1.94
C ASN A 44 -1.97 11.74 0.74
N SER A 45 -1.87 10.76 -0.13
CA SER A 45 -1.14 10.85 -1.40
C SER A 45 -1.89 10.12 -2.50
N ASP A 46 -1.65 10.54 -3.73
CA ASP A 46 -2.07 9.83 -4.95
C ASP A 46 -1.39 8.46 -5.07
N LYS A 47 -0.12 8.35 -4.65
CA LYS A 47 0.72 7.17 -4.87
C LYS A 47 1.23 6.48 -3.59
N LEU A 48 1.07 7.07 -2.41
CA LEU A 48 1.51 6.48 -1.15
C LEU A 48 0.31 6.14 -0.27
N LYS A 49 0.40 5.02 0.48
CA LYS A 49 -0.67 4.53 1.35
C LYS A 49 -0.15 4.29 2.77
N GLU A 50 -1.04 4.30 3.76
CA GLU A 50 -0.69 4.00 5.15
C GLU A 50 -0.19 2.57 5.31
N ASN A 51 -0.85 1.62 4.64
CA ASN A 51 -0.48 0.22 4.63
C ASN A 51 0.63 -0.10 3.61
N GLY A 52 1.18 0.94 2.95
CA GLY A 52 2.10 0.77 1.84
C GLY A 52 1.41 0.30 0.56
N ILE A 53 2.09 0.46 -0.55
CA ILE A 53 1.65 0.00 -1.87
C ILE A 53 2.88 -0.30 -2.72
N VAL A 54 2.79 -1.31 -3.58
CA VAL A 54 3.83 -1.63 -4.55
C VAL A 54 3.31 -1.40 -5.95
N TYR A 55 4.00 -0.55 -6.70
CA TYR A 55 3.75 -0.33 -8.12
C TYR A 55 4.77 -1.07 -8.95
N GLN A 56 4.32 -1.70 -10.02
CA GLN A 56 5.21 -2.10 -11.10
C GLN A 56 5.01 -1.11 -12.24
N VAL A 57 6.08 -0.38 -12.55
CA VAL A 57 6.09 0.62 -13.61
C VAL A 57 6.98 0.08 -14.72
N GLU A 58 6.40 -0.11 -15.87
CA GLU A 58 7.03 -0.69 -17.05
C GLU A 58 7.20 0.40 -18.12
N ASN A 59 7.84 0.13 -19.27
CA ASN A 59 8.22 1.08 -20.31
C ASN A 59 9.34 2.04 -19.93
N TRP A 60 10.19 1.66 -19.02
CA TRP A 60 11.42 2.41 -18.84
C TRP A 60 12.45 1.99 -19.90
N SER A 61 13.21 2.96 -20.44
CA SER A 61 14.27 2.66 -21.43
C SER A 61 15.46 1.92 -20.81
N GLY A 62 15.62 1.98 -19.48
CA GLY A 62 16.81 1.45 -18.79
C GLY A 62 18.09 2.27 -19.03
N VAL A 63 18.01 3.33 -19.80
CA VAL A 63 19.13 4.22 -20.14
C VAL A 63 18.87 5.65 -19.65
N ASP A 64 17.66 6.15 -19.89
CA ASP A 64 17.25 7.48 -19.50
C ASP A 64 16.79 7.55 -18.04
N SER A 65 16.85 8.76 -17.47
CA SER A 65 16.29 8.99 -16.14
C SER A 65 14.76 8.83 -16.13
N TYR A 66 14.24 8.19 -15.10
CA TYR A 66 12.80 8.04 -14.87
C TYR A 66 12.35 8.89 -13.70
N ASN A 67 11.25 9.64 -13.87
CA ASN A 67 10.73 10.56 -12.87
C ASN A 67 9.41 10.05 -12.30
N VAL A 68 9.31 9.97 -10.96
CA VAL A 68 8.07 9.70 -10.25
C VAL A 68 7.68 10.92 -9.46
N THR A 69 6.56 11.55 -9.81
CA THR A 69 6.00 12.69 -9.07
C THR A 69 4.91 12.21 -8.13
N PHE A 70 4.98 12.67 -6.90
CA PHE A 70 4.05 12.38 -5.81
C PHE A 70 3.30 13.64 -5.43
N ASN A 71 1.98 13.56 -5.35
CA ASN A 71 1.15 14.61 -4.79
C ASN A 71 0.75 14.21 -3.36
N ILE A 72 1.04 15.09 -2.41
CA ILE A 72 0.62 14.98 -1.02
C ILE A 72 -0.50 15.97 -0.79
N ASN A 73 -1.56 15.57 -0.09
CA ASN A 73 -2.71 16.41 0.12
C ASN A 73 -3.27 16.31 1.54
N SER A 74 -3.99 17.36 1.95
CA SER A 74 -4.61 17.52 3.27
C SER A 74 -6.12 17.42 3.24
N TYR A 75 -6.71 16.67 2.30
CA TYR A 75 -8.15 16.50 2.20
C TYR A 75 -8.57 15.03 2.17
N LYS A 76 -9.80 14.77 2.60
CA LYS A 76 -10.48 13.48 2.48
C LYS A 76 -11.22 13.36 1.14
N ASN A 77 -11.82 14.45 0.71
CA ASN A 77 -12.53 14.62 -0.56
C ASN A 77 -12.56 16.13 -0.89
N ASN A 78 -13.17 16.51 -2.00
CA ASN A 78 -13.18 17.88 -2.48
C ASN A 78 -13.84 18.92 -1.56
N THR A 79 -14.42 18.53 -0.43
CA THR A 79 -15.15 19.39 0.50
C THR A 79 -14.68 19.32 1.94
N VAL A 80 -13.80 18.36 2.29
CA VAL A 80 -13.37 18.12 3.68
C VAL A 80 -11.86 18.17 3.76
N TYR A 81 -11.33 19.20 4.40
CA TYR A 81 -9.90 19.54 4.46
C TYR A 81 -9.37 19.54 5.90
N SER A 82 -8.06 19.45 6.04
CA SER A 82 -7.37 19.78 7.30
C SER A 82 -7.36 21.28 7.52
N ASN A 83 -7.67 21.70 8.75
CA ASN A 83 -7.77 23.14 9.11
C ASN A 83 -6.43 23.72 9.61
N SER A 84 -5.34 23.01 9.46
CA SER A 84 -4.00 23.44 9.90
C SER A 84 -2.97 23.03 8.87
N ASP A 85 -1.90 23.78 8.82
CA ASP A 85 -0.72 23.44 8.03
C ASP A 85 -0.16 22.10 8.50
N ILE A 86 0.34 21.30 7.55
CA ILE A 86 0.92 19.99 7.81
C ILE A 86 2.38 20.02 7.37
N GLU A 87 3.28 19.95 8.34
CA GLU A 87 4.70 19.74 8.05
C GLU A 87 4.97 18.27 7.81
N TYR A 88 5.82 17.96 6.84
CA TYR A 88 6.19 16.59 6.54
C TYR A 88 7.65 16.46 6.08
N LYS A 89 8.18 15.26 6.21
CA LYS A 89 9.49 14.86 5.66
C LYS A 89 9.35 13.65 4.77
N ILE A 90 10.30 13.51 3.83
CA ILE A 90 10.40 12.38 2.90
C ILE A 90 11.69 11.62 3.19
N ASN A 91 11.56 10.32 3.42
CA ASN A 91 12.67 9.36 3.38
C ASN A 91 12.54 8.57 2.07
N TYR A 92 13.66 8.24 1.44
CA TYR A 92 13.67 7.41 0.25
C TYR A 92 14.95 6.58 0.19
N SER A 93 14.88 5.46 -0.47
CA SER A 93 16.01 4.60 -0.84
C SER A 93 15.76 3.96 -2.18
N CYS A 94 16.80 3.53 -2.86
CA CYS A 94 16.70 2.84 -4.14
C CYS A 94 17.72 1.71 -4.30
N SER A 95 17.46 0.84 -5.27
CA SER A 95 18.31 -0.30 -5.59
C SER A 95 19.72 0.13 -6.00
N GLU A 96 20.69 -0.77 -5.83
CA GLU A 96 22.11 -0.48 -6.03
C GLU A 96 22.50 -0.15 -7.48
N ASN A 97 21.72 -0.63 -8.45
CA ASN A 97 21.96 -0.42 -9.89
C ASN A 97 21.56 0.97 -10.41
N VAL A 98 20.95 1.78 -9.56
CA VAL A 98 20.51 3.15 -9.90
C VAL A 98 21.01 4.18 -8.88
N THR A 99 20.95 5.45 -9.26
CA THR A 99 21.07 6.60 -8.37
C THR A 99 19.72 7.30 -8.30
N CYS A 100 19.36 7.79 -7.11
CA CYS A 100 18.11 8.53 -6.92
C CYS A 100 18.41 9.94 -6.41
N SER A 101 17.63 10.89 -6.91
CA SER A 101 17.60 12.26 -6.41
C SER A 101 16.17 12.70 -6.16
N ILE A 102 15.97 13.62 -5.23
CA ILE A 102 14.65 14.13 -4.86
C ILE A 102 14.65 15.66 -4.91
N THR A 103 13.54 16.23 -5.35
CA THR A 103 13.40 17.70 -5.44
C THR A 103 13.37 18.38 -4.07
N LYS A 104 12.86 17.69 -3.02
CA LYS A 104 12.86 18.16 -1.64
C LYS A 104 12.66 17.01 -0.67
N THR A 105 13.30 17.07 0.49
CA THR A 105 13.19 16.06 1.57
C THR A 105 12.21 16.45 2.68
N ASN A 106 11.68 17.67 2.64
CA ASN A 106 10.67 18.18 3.57
C ASN A 106 9.77 19.17 2.85
N GLY A 107 8.59 19.41 3.40
CA GLY A 107 7.63 20.34 2.87
C GLY A 107 6.54 20.72 3.87
N ILE A 108 5.69 21.65 3.45
CA ILE A 108 4.53 22.11 4.22
C ILE A 108 3.33 22.11 3.27
N ILE A 109 2.27 21.39 3.66
CA ILE A 109 0.96 21.55 3.02
C ILE A 109 0.25 22.65 3.74
N TYR A 110 0.16 23.82 3.11
CA TYR A 110 -0.53 24.96 3.67
C TYR A 110 -2.05 24.74 3.70
N SER A 111 -2.69 25.21 4.76
CA SER A 111 -4.13 25.06 4.97
C SER A 111 -5.00 25.84 3.96
N ASP A 112 -4.43 26.72 3.17
CA ASP A 112 -5.07 27.44 2.07
C ASP A 112 -4.87 26.79 0.69
N LYS A 113 -3.84 25.93 0.53
CA LYS A 113 -3.48 25.27 -0.74
C LYS A 113 -3.87 23.80 -0.78
N HIS A 114 -3.89 23.14 0.36
CA HIS A 114 -4.28 21.74 0.57
C HIS A 114 -3.48 20.69 -0.19
N THR A 115 -2.49 21.08 -0.98
CA THR A 115 -1.64 20.17 -1.77
C THR A 115 -0.19 20.63 -1.77
N ASP A 116 0.70 19.66 -1.88
CA ASP A 116 2.11 19.88 -2.18
C ASP A 116 2.61 18.70 -3.02
N SER A 117 3.76 18.85 -3.70
CA SER A 117 4.32 17.79 -4.54
C SER A 117 5.83 17.70 -4.43
N PHE A 118 6.36 16.50 -4.70
CA PHE A 118 7.78 16.27 -4.87
C PHE A 118 8.00 15.23 -5.97
N THR A 119 9.18 15.24 -6.57
CA THR A 119 9.58 14.30 -7.62
C THR A 119 10.86 13.59 -7.21
N ILE A 120 10.89 12.29 -7.40
CA ILE A 120 12.08 11.46 -7.30
C ILE A 120 12.49 11.08 -8.72
N THR A 121 13.76 11.30 -9.04
CA THR A 121 14.37 10.92 -10.31
C THR A 121 15.26 9.71 -10.08
N ILE A 122 15.05 8.65 -10.85
CA ILE A 122 15.89 7.45 -10.90
C ILE A 122 16.78 7.55 -12.15
N THR A 123 18.07 7.36 -11.99
CA THR A 123 19.02 7.34 -13.10
C THR A 123 19.83 6.05 -13.05
N PRO A 124 19.87 5.23 -14.11
CA PRO A 124 20.68 4.03 -14.16
C PRO A 124 22.16 4.37 -13.99
N LYS A 125 22.93 3.57 -13.27
CA LYS A 125 24.39 3.71 -13.19
C LYS A 125 25.08 3.21 -14.44
N THR A 126 24.49 2.19 -15.07
CA THR A 126 24.87 1.62 -16.36
C THR A 126 23.60 1.30 -17.12
N PRO A 127 23.61 1.26 -18.47
CA PRO A 127 22.45 0.81 -19.23
C PRO A 127 21.95 -0.53 -18.72
N LEU A 128 20.63 -0.64 -18.51
CA LEU A 128 19.95 -1.83 -18.07
C LEU A 128 19.33 -2.58 -19.25
N GLU A 129 19.29 -3.89 -19.18
CA GLU A 129 18.73 -4.77 -20.22
C GLU A 129 17.23 -4.99 -20.03
N ASP A 130 16.57 -5.54 -21.05
CA ASP A 130 15.14 -5.88 -20.99
C ASP A 130 14.84 -6.82 -19.80
N ASN A 131 13.81 -6.47 -19.03
CA ASN A 131 13.38 -7.09 -17.78
C ASN A 131 14.26 -6.80 -16.55
N ASP A 132 15.35 -6.05 -16.68
CA ASP A 132 16.06 -5.54 -15.51
C ASP A 132 15.15 -4.67 -14.67
N LYS A 133 15.32 -4.75 -13.36
CA LYS A 133 14.50 -4.05 -12.37
C LYS A 133 15.33 -3.08 -11.55
N ALA A 134 14.77 -1.92 -11.32
CA ALA A 134 15.20 -1.03 -10.26
C ALA A 134 13.98 -0.73 -9.35
N TRP A 135 14.23 -0.36 -8.10
CA TRP A 135 13.16 0.02 -7.21
C TRP A 135 13.49 1.29 -6.42
N ILE A 136 12.43 1.99 -6.04
CA ILE A 136 12.49 3.08 -5.07
C ILE A 136 11.51 2.80 -3.96
N ASP A 137 11.95 2.90 -2.72
CA ASP A 137 11.12 2.98 -1.52
C ASP A 137 10.94 4.44 -1.12
N VAL A 138 9.72 4.82 -0.82
CA VAL A 138 9.36 6.18 -0.42
C VAL A 138 8.49 6.16 0.82
N GLU A 139 8.87 6.96 1.81
CA GLU A 139 8.07 7.25 3.00
C GLU A 139 7.82 8.75 3.08
N ALA A 140 6.54 9.16 3.12
CA ALA A 140 6.13 10.51 3.50
C ALA A 140 5.62 10.47 4.93
N ILE A 141 6.22 11.27 5.81
CA ILE A 141 5.93 11.28 7.25
C ILE A 141 5.49 12.68 7.65
N SER A 142 4.23 12.86 8.03
CA SER A 142 3.81 14.10 8.66
C SER A 142 4.41 14.22 10.06
N THR A 143 4.93 15.40 10.39
CA THR A 143 5.60 15.70 11.67
C THR A 143 4.80 16.63 12.56
N SER A 144 3.95 17.48 11.96
CA SER A 144 3.06 18.41 12.65
C SER A 144 1.75 18.51 11.87
N PRO A 145 0.58 18.64 12.51
CA PRO A 145 0.30 18.57 13.95
C PRO A 145 0.27 17.12 14.50
N TYR A 146 0.12 16.11 13.63
CA TYR A 146 0.09 14.69 14.02
C TYR A 146 0.99 13.87 13.12
N LYS A 147 1.57 12.80 13.67
CA LYS A 147 2.38 11.86 12.91
C LYS A 147 1.49 10.86 12.15
N LYS A 148 1.67 10.80 10.85
CA LYS A 148 1.10 9.81 9.95
C LYS A 148 2.16 9.42 8.92
N VAL A 149 2.22 8.16 8.56
CA VAL A 149 3.21 7.64 7.62
C VAL A 149 2.50 7.08 6.40
N LEU A 150 2.93 7.49 5.22
CA LEU A 150 2.50 6.94 3.94
C LEU A 150 3.70 6.32 3.25
N LYS A 151 3.55 5.13 2.69
CA LYS A 151 4.64 4.36 2.09
C LYS A 151 4.29 3.87 0.69
N GLY A 152 5.31 3.65 -0.12
CA GLY A 152 5.18 3.01 -1.42
C GLY A 152 6.51 2.54 -1.97
N ARG A 153 6.48 1.41 -2.70
CA ARG A 153 7.58 0.92 -3.53
C ARG A 153 7.21 1.06 -4.99
N PHE A 154 8.14 1.54 -5.78
CA PHE A 154 8.03 1.61 -7.22
C PHE A 154 9.10 0.70 -7.82
N ASN A 155 8.68 -0.46 -8.32
CA ASN A 155 9.51 -1.31 -9.14
C ASN A 155 9.44 -0.78 -10.57
N VAL A 156 10.56 -0.30 -11.08
CA VAL A 156 10.69 0.17 -12.46
C VAL A 156 11.33 -0.95 -13.27
N VAL A 157 10.65 -1.37 -14.34
CA VAL A 157 11.08 -2.49 -15.17
C VAL A 157 11.32 -1.98 -16.60
N VAL A 158 12.45 -2.37 -17.19
CA VAL A 158 12.72 -2.07 -18.59
C VAL A 158 11.73 -2.82 -19.47
N GLY A 159 10.89 -2.11 -20.21
CA GLY A 159 10.07 -2.64 -21.31
C GLY A 159 8.59 -2.99 -21.06
N LYS A 160 7.99 -2.82 -19.86
CA LYS A 160 6.55 -3.19 -19.64
C LYS A 160 5.79 -2.27 -18.66
N MET A 161 4.46 -2.13 -18.74
CA MET A 161 3.61 -1.17 -17.95
C MET A 161 2.34 -1.78 -17.34
N GLY A 162 1.86 -1.21 -16.22
CA GLY A 162 0.43 -1.19 -15.85
C GLY A 162 -0.03 -2.07 -14.70
N LEU A 163 0.86 -2.71 -13.94
CA LEU A 163 0.49 -3.61 -12.84
C LEU A 163 0.98 -3.10 -11.49
N SER A 164 0.17 -3.27 -10.47
CA SER A 164 0.52 -2.94 -9.08
C SER A 164 -0.11 -3.92 -8.10
N TYR A 165 0.47 -4.04 -6.90
CA TYR A 165 -0.18 -4.72 -5.80
C TYR A 165 -0.01 -3.96 -4.48
N GLU A 166 -0.93 -4.20 -3.56
CA GLU A 166 -0.93 -3.67 -2.20
C GLU A 166 -1.18 -4.83 -1.24
N ILE A 167 -0.41 -4.91 -0.16
CA ILE A 167 -0.66 -5.86 0.92
C ILE A 167 -1.43 -5.14 2.03
N ILE A 168 -2.63 -5.63 2.31
CA ILE A 168 -3.54 -5.09 3.32
C ILE A 168 -3.52 -6.02 4.52
N ASP A 169 -2.71 -5.69 5.52
CA ASP A 169 -2.59 -6.46 6.75
C ASP A 169 -2.74 -5.57 7.99
N LYS A 170 -3.00 -6.21 9.11
CA LYS A 170 -2.99 -5.60 10.45
C LYS A 170 -2.39 -6.59 11.43
N LYS A 171 -1.55 -6.11 12.34
CA LYS A 171 -1.08 -6.88 13.49
C LYS A 171 -2.27 -7.47 14.26
N ASN A 172 -2.16 -8.72 14.67
CA ASN A 172 -3.21 -9.51 15.34
C ASN A 172 -4.42 -9.87 14.45
N SER A 173 -4.35 -9.65 13.13
CA SER A 173 -5.31 -10.22 12.19
C SER A 173 -4.96 -11.69 11.91
N THR A 174 -5.97 -12.55 11.74
CA THR A 174 -5.79 -13.96 11.35
C THR A 174 -5.49 -14.13 9.86
N TYR A 175 -5.70 -13.10 9.06
CA TYR A 175 -5.47 -13.09 7.61
C TYR A 175 -5.01 -11.72 7.14
N PHE A 176 -4.46 -11.70 5.94
CA PHE A 176 -4.20 -10.50 5.15
C PHE A 176 -4.65 -10.69 3.70
N GLU A 177 -4.73 -9.62 2.94
CA GLU A 177 -5.13 -9.63 1.54
C GLU A 177 -4.04 -8.98 0.67
N ILE A 178 -3.81 -9.55 -0.50
CA ILE A 178 -3.07 -8.92 -1.59
C ILE A 178 -4.09 -8.39 -2.58
N SER A 179 -4.15 -7.08 -2.72
CA SER A 179 -4.95 -6.40 -3.74
C SER A 179 -4.07 -6.13 -4.96
N ILE A 180 -4.43 -6.70 -6.10
CA ILE A 180 -3.70 -6.57 -7.37
C ILE A 180 -4.55 -5.70 -8.28
N THR A 181 -3.93 -4.72 -8.93
CA THR A 181 -4.59 -3.83 -9.90
C THR A 181 -3.85 -3.89 -11.23
N ASN A 182 -4.61 -4.13 -12.29
CA ASN A 182 -4.14 -4.08 -13.67
C ASN A 182 -4.79 -2.90 -14.40
N THR A 183 -3.97 -1.96 -14.87
CA THR A 183 -4.41 -0.78 -15.64
C THR A 183 -4.11 -0.90 -17.14
N LEU A 184 -3.58 -2.06 -17.59
CA LEU A 184 -3.42 -2.34 -19.01
C LEU A 184 -4.79 -2.42 -19.69
N ASP A 185 -4.89 -1.86 -20.88
CA ASP A 185 -6.10 -1.80 -21.70
C ASP A 185 -6.06 -2.76 -22.90
N TYR A 186 -5.16 -3.76 -22.85
CA TYR A 186 -4.94 -4.74 -23.90
C TYR A 186 -4.73 -6.15 -23.36
N TYR A 187 -4.89 -7.13 -24.24
CA TYR A 187 -4.55 -8.53 -24.00
C TYR A 187 -3.37 -8.95 -24.87
N VAL A 188 -2.58 -9.88 -24.38
CA VAL A 188 -1.40 -10.43 -25.07
C VAL A 188 -1.64 -11.90 -25.38
N ASN A 189 -1.38 -12.30 -26.63
CA ASN A 189 -1.42 -13.71 -27.02
C ASN A 189 -0.25 -14.47 -26.37
N ARG A 190 -0.56 -15.45 -25.55
CA ARG A 190 0.42 -16.24 -24.79
C ARG A 190 0.86 -17.50 -25.53
N ILE A 191 0.01 -18.01 -26.42
CA ILE A 191 0.26 -19.24 -27.19
C ILE A 191 -0.09 -18.91 -28.65
N PRO A 192 0.80 -19.23 -29.61
CA PRO A 192 0.51 -19.00 -31.02
C PRO A 192 -0.84 -19.64 -31.41
N TYR A 193 -1.75 -18.86 -31.98
CA TYR A 193 -3.10 -19.31 -32.34
C TYR A 193 -3.60 -18.58 -33.59
N ALA A 194 -4.10 -19.33 -34.57
CA ALA A 194 -4.60 -18.81 -35.85
C ALA A 194 -3.61 -17.81 -36.49
N ASN A 195 -4.00 -16.54 -36.60
CA ASN A 195 -3.19 -15.47 -37.18
C ASN A 195 -2.39 -14.68 -36.15
N TYR A 196 -2.45 -15.07 -34.87
CA TYR A 196 -1.75 -14.39 -33.77
C TYR A 196 -0.47 -15.11 -33.39
N SER A 197 0.63 -14.40 -33.39
CA SER A 197 1.91 -14.87 -32.84
C SER A 197 1.95 -14.69 -31.33
N LYS A 198 2.79 -15.46 -30.64
CA LYS A 198 3.05 -15.21 -29.22
C LYS A 198 3.59 -13.79 -29.02
N GLY A 199 2.98 -13.04 -28.12
CA GLY A 199 3.32 -11.65 -27.81
C GLY A 199 2.49 -10.60 -28.55
N ASP A 200 1.67 -11.00 -29.54
CA ASP A 200 0.77 -10.09 -30.22
C ASP A 200 -0.25 -9.49 -29.24
N LYS A 201 -0.51 -8.20 -29.39
CA LYS A 201 -1.44 -7.45 -28.55
C LYS A 201 -2.75 -7.22 -29.30
N ILE A 202 -3.86 -7.40 -28.60
CA ILE A 202 -5.20 -7.05 -29.07
C ILE A 202 -5.88 -6.14 -28.04
N ASP A 203 -6.72 -5.24 -28.49
CA ASP A 203 -7.53 -4.40 -27.62
C ASP A 203 -8.68 -5.18 -26.98
N ILE A 204 -9.34 -4.55 -26.00
CA ILE A 204 -10.45 -5.15 -25.25
C ILE A 204 -11.61 -5.50 -26.18
N SER A 205 -11.91 -4.66 -27.20
CA SER A 205 -13.04 -4.90 -28.11
C SER A 205 -12.81 -6.16 -28.95
N THR A 206 -11.63 -6.31 -29.52
CA THR A 206 -11.22 -7.51 -30.26
C THR A 206 -11.24 -8.76 -29.36
N TYR A 207 -10.74 -8.65 -28.12
CA TYR A 207 -10.79 -9.78 -27.17
C TYR A 207 -12.21 -10.22 -26.84
N LEU A 208 -13.16 -9.30 -26.71
CA LEU A 208 -14.56 -9.62 -26.40
C LEU A 208 -15.25 -10.39 -27.53
N GLU A 209 -14.81 -10.21 -28.78
CA GLU A 209 -15.33 -10.92 -29.94
C GLU A 209 -14.82 -12.36 -30.07
N LEU A 210 -13.77 -12.73 -29.36
CA LEU A 210 -13.22 -14.07 -29.36
C LEU A 210 -14.17 -15.07 -28.69
N THR A 211 -14.13 -16.31 -29.13
CA THR A 211 -14.79 -17.44 -28.45
C THR A 211 -14.06 -17.74 -27.10
N ASP A 212 -14.74 -18.46 -26.22
CA ASP A 212 -14.15 -18.82 -24.90
C ASP A 212 -12.88 -19.66 -25.05
N ASP A 213 -12.82 -20.55 -26.06
CA ASP A 213 -11.62 -21.35 -26.34
C ASP A 213 -10.44 -20.47 -26.82
N GLU A 214 -10.74 -19.48 -27.66
CA GLU A 214 -9.73 -18.53 -28.12
C GLU A 214 -9.22 -17.64 -26.99
N LYS A 215 -10.10 -17.14 -26.13
CA LYS A 215 -9.75 -16.33 -24.95
C LYS A 215 -8.76 -17.03 -24.02
N ASN A 216 -8.78 -18.37 -24.00
CA ASN A 216 -7.81 -19.14 -23.21
C ASN A 216 -6.36 -18.91 -23.65
N ASN A 217 -6.11 -18.47 -24.87
CA ASN A 217 -4.76 -18.19 -25.39
C ASN A 217 -4.28 -16.78 -25.01
N PHE A 218 -5.15 -15.92 -24.50
CA PHE A 218 -4.84 -14.53 -24.17
C PHE A 218 -4.88 -14.28 -22.67
N ALA A 219 -4.09 -13.33 -22.22
CA ALA A 219 -4.15 -12.72 -20.90
C ALA A 219 -3.64 -11.29 -21.00
N SER A 220 -4.20 -10.36 -20.24
CA SER A 220 -3.59 -9.04 -20.13
C SER A 220 -2.24 -9.15 -19.40
N SER A 221 -2.20 -9.90 -18.31
CA SER A 221 -0.96 -10.34 -17.65
C SER A 221 -1.18 -11.64 -16.89
N ILE A 222 -0.09 -12.23 -16.41
CA ILE A 222 -0.10 -13.36 -15.48
C ILE A 222 0.54 -12.90 -14.19
N VAL A 223 -0.15 -13.11 -13.08
CA VAL A 223 0.37 -12.86 -11.73
C VAL A 223 0.85 -14.18 -11.15
N THR A 224 2.05 -14.17 -10.61
CA THR A 224 2.61 -15.28 -9.86
C THR A 224 2.90 -14.84 -8.43
N ILE A 225 2.34 -15.56 -7.46
CA ILE A 225 2.57 -15.35 -6.03
C ILE A 225 3.28 -16.59 -5.51
N ALA A 226 4.54 -16.43 -5.08
CA ALA A 226 5.31 -17.46 -4.38
C ALA A 226 5.33 -17.13 -2.88
N PHE A 227 5.15 -18.13 -2.02
CA PHE A 227 5.03 -17.91 -0.58
C PHE A 227 5.49 -19.12 0.23
N SER A 228 5.89 -18.88 1.48
CA SER A 228 6.28 -19.94 2.42
C SER A 228 5.03 -20.54 3.09
N PRO A 229 4.69 -21.79 2.79
CA PRO A 229 3.52 -22.44 3.37
C PRO A 229 3.68 -22.79 4.86
N GLU A 230 4.88 -22.67 5.44
CA GLU A 230 5.09 -22.78 6.88
C GLU A 230 4.58 -21.57 7.67
N LEU A 231 4.46 -20.41 7.01
CA LEU A 231 4.16 -19.12 7.64
C LEU A 231 2.81 -18.55 7.23
N ILE A 232 2.38 -18.80 6.00
CA ILE A 232 1.12 -18.30 5.46
C ILE A 232 0.43 -19.34 4.58
N PHE A 233 -0.89 -19.38 4.61
CA PHE A 233 -1.72 -20.30 3.83
C PHE A 233 -2.63 -19.55 2.88
N LEU A 234 -2.66 -20.00 1.64
CA LEU A 234 -3.59 -19.48 0.63
C LEU A 234 -5.04 -19.83 0.97
N ASP A 235 -5.95 -18.88 0.86
CA ASP A 235 -7.38 -19.16 0.85
C ASP A 235 -7.78 -19.81 -0.49
N MET A 236 -7.96 -21.14 -0.48
CA MET A 236 -8.33 -21.93 -1.65
C MET A 236 -9.76 -21.68 -2.16
N THR A 237 -10.54 -20.84 -1.47
CA THR A 237 -11.86 -20.39 -1.96
C THR A 237 -11.77 -19.11 -2.80
N SER A 238 -10.59 -18.48 -2.88
CA SER A 238 -10.38 -17.26 -3.66
C SER A 238 -10.54 -17.52 -5.16
N SER A 239 -11.09 -16.53 -5.89
CA SER A 239 -11.22 -16.60 -7.35
C SER A 239 -9.87 -16.79 -8.05
N ALA A 240 -8.80 -16.24 -7.50
CA ALA A 240 -7.44 -16.40 -8.02
C ALA A 240 -7.00 -17.88 -7.98
N TYR A 241 -7.32 -18.61 -6.92
CA TYR A 241 -7.03 -20.05 -6.83
C TYR A 241 -7.94 -20.88 -7.74
N LEU A 242 -9.24 -20.59 -7.77
CA LEU A 242 -10.19 -21.34 -8.58
C LEU A 242 -9.92 -21.17 -10.08
N ASN A 243 -9.34 -20.06 -10.52
CA ASN A 243 -8.92 -19.76 -11.89
C ASN A 243 -7.40 -19.88 -12.10
N ALA A 244 -6.71 -20.61 -11.22
CA ALA A 244 -5.27 -20.81 -11.32
C ALA A 244 -4.90 -21.54 -12.62
N ILE A 245 -3.89 -21.01 -13.32
CA ILE A 245 -3.31 -21.66 -14.50
C ILE A 245 -2.14 -22.59 -14.10
N ASN A 246 -1.54 -22.34 -12.96
CA ASN A 246 -0.49 -23.19 -12.39
C ASN A 246 -0.46 -23.07 -10.86
N THR A 247 -0.20 -24.18 -10.19
CA THR A 247 0.10 -24.24 -8.76
C THR A 247 1.29 -25.15 -8.53
N GLU A 248 2.21 -24.72 -7.69
CA GLU A 248 3.32 -25.57 -7.22
C GLU A 248 3.11 -25.91 -5.75
N LYS A 249 3.63 -27.04 -5.34
CA LYS A 249 3.52 -27.55 -3.98
C LYS A 249 4.89 -27.86 -3.42
N GLU A 250 5.01 -27.79 -2.12
CA GLU A 250 6.17 -28.17 -1.33
C GLU A 250 5.76 -29.23 -0.32
N ASP A 251 6.57 -30.30 -0.21
CA ASP A 251 6.37 -31.31 0.82
C ASP A 251 6.94 -30.82 2.15
N ILE A 252 6.06 -30.70 3.15
CA ILE A 252 6.45 -30.39 4.51
C ILE A 252 5.99 -31.53 5.41
N ASN A 253 6.96 -32.32 5.92
CA ASN A 253 6.72 -33.47 6.79
C ASN A 253 5.76 -34.52 6.21
N GLY A 254 5.84 -34.79 4.90
CA GLY A 254 5.01 -35.76 4.20
C GLY A 254 3.63 -35.25 3.78
N ASN A 255 3.41 -33.95 3.83
CA ASN A 255 2.18 -33.30 3.36
C ASN A 255 2.49 -32.25 2.30
N ASP A 256 1.73 -32.27 1.20
CA ASP A 256 1.83 -31.31 0.11
C ASP A 256 1.12 -30.01 0.44
N TYR A 257 1.86 -28.91 0.52
CA TYR A 257 1.32 -27.57 0.70
C TYR A 257 1.56 -26.73 -0.55
N ILE A 258 0.57 -25.94 -0.96
CA ILE A 258 0.75 -24.97 -2.05
C ILE A 258 1.74 -23.91 -1.58
N ASN A 259 2.78 -23.66 -2.39
CA ASN A 259 3.78 -22.61 -2.16
C ASN A 259 3.87 -21.60 -3.30
N LYS A 260 3.15 -21.86 -4.40
CA LYS A 260 3.10 -20.94 -5.55
C LYS A 260 1.78 -21.04 -6.28
N LEU A 261 1.28 -19.88 -6.70
CA LEU A 261 0.03 -19.70 -7.44
C LEU A 261 0.29 -18.80 -8.62
N SER A 262 -0.11 -19.22 -9.84
CA SER A 262 -0.14 -18.35 -11.02
C SER A 262 -1.54 -18.31 -11.61
N PHE A 263 -2.03 -17.12 -11.94
CA PHE A 263 -3.34 -16.91 -12.54
C PHE A 263 -3.32 -15.74 -13.52
N LYS A 264 -4.24 -15.76 -14.48
CA LYS A 264 -4.43 -14.67 -15.43
C LYS A 264 -5.15 -13.50 -14.78
N VAL A 265 -4.78 -12.29 -15.18
CA VAL A 265 -5.51 -11.07 -14.86
C VAL A 265 -6.00 -10.41 -16.14
N ASP A 266 -7.24 -9.94 -16.09
CA ASP A 266 -7.87 -9.27 -17.21
C ASP A 266 -7.41 -7.82 -17.33
N ALA A 267 -7.61 -7.23 -18.52
CA ALA A 267 -7.40 -5.81 -18.74
C ALA A 267 -8.32 -4.98 -17.84
N LEU A 268 -7.82 -3.84 -17.35
CA LEU A 268 -8.56 -2.88 -16.50
C LEU A 268 -9.28 -3.52 -15.31
N SER A 269 -8.63 -4.47 -14.64
CA SER A 269 -9.23 -5.28 -13.58
C SER A 269 -8.50 -5.19 -12.24
N SER A 270 -9.17 -5.64 -11.17
CA SER A 270 -8.59 -5.77 -9.85
C SER A 270 -8.95 -7.11 -9.23
N TYR A 271 -7.99 -7.72 -8.54
CA TYR A 271 -8.13 -9.02 -7.87
C TYR A 271 -7.74 -8.90 -6.39
N ARG A 272 -8.35 -9.71 -5.55
CA ARG A 272 -7.96 -9.87 -4.16
C ARG A 272 -7.63 -11.33 -3.88
N VAL A 273 -6.46 -11.56 -3.32
CA VAL A 273 -5.99 -12.88 -2.91
C VAL A 273 -5.78 -12.86 -1.41
N LYS A 274 -6.47 -13.75 -0.69
CA LYS A 274 -6.45 -13.81 0.76
C LYS A 274 -5.51 -14.91 1.23
N PHE A 275 -4.75 -14.60 2.27
CA PHE A 275 -3.85 -15.52 2.95
C PHE A 275 -4.14 -15.54 4.45
N TYR A 276 -4.10 -16.70 5.06
CA TYR A 276 -4.16 -16.89 6.51
C TYR A 276 -2.75 -16.91 7.09
N LYS A 277 -2.56 -16.34 8.26
CA LYS A 277 -1.28 -16.25 8.96
C LYS A 277 -1.17 -17.36 10.01
N VAL A 278 -0.02 -18.02 10.08
CA VAL A 278 0.33 -18.94 11.18
C VAL A 278 0.55 -18.15 12.46
N ASN A 279 1.31 -17.04 12.36
CA ASN A 279 1.53 -16.13 13.49
C ASN A 279 0.76 -14.82 13.25
N THR A 280 -0.27 -14.56 14.07
CA THR A 280 -1.11 -13.37 13.95
C THR A 280 -0.39 -12.09 14.39
N GLU A 281 0.69 -12.19 15.16
CA GLU A 281 1.48 -11.02 15.59
C GLU A 281 2.34 -10.44 14.48
N GLU A 282 2.61 -11.22 13.41
CA GLU A 282 3.33 -10.74 12.24
C GLU A 282 2.48 -9.73 11.48
N ASP A 283 3.18 -8.75 10.90
CA ASP A 283 2.61 -7.73 10.02
C ASP A 283 3.32 -7.83 8.67
N TYR A 284 2.56 -8.13 7.62
CA TYR A 284 3.03 -8.27 6.26
C TYR A 284 2.80 -7.01 5.42
N THR A 285 2.42 -5.89 6.04
CA THR A 285 2.32 -4.61 5.33
C THR A 285 3.67 -4.15 4.80
N TYR A 286 3.61 -3.37 3.75
CA TYR A 286 4.78 -2.75 3.14
C TYR A 286 5.36 -1.61 4.01
N PRO A 287 6.72 -1.39 4.07
CA PRO A 287 7.76 -2.15 3.37
C PRO A 287 7.99 -3.52 3.99
N PHE A 288 8.23 -4.46 3.11
CA PHE A 288 8.37 -5.87 3.39
C PHE A 288 9.83 -6.22 3.74
N GLU A 289 10.36 -5.60 4.76
CA GLU A 289 11.77 -5.76 5.15
C GLU A 289 12.09 -7.24 5.41
N ASN A 290 13.05 -7.78 4.63
CA ASN A 290 13.57 -9.15 4.75
C ASN A 290 12.54 -10.28 4.62
N LYS A 291 11.37 -10.04 4.02
CA LYS A 291 10.29 -11.03 3.89
C LYS A 291 10.03 -11.50 2.45
N GLU A 292 10.88 -11.13 1.48
CA GLU A 292 10.74 -11.59 0.08
C GLU A 292 10.81 -13.11 -0.06
N SER A 293 11.50 -13.79 0.85
CA SER A 293 11.51 -15.26 0.94
C SER A 293 10.20 -15.85 1.49
N ILE A 294 9.36 -15.04 2.15
CA ILE A 294 8.09 -15.48 2.72
C ILE A 294 6.95 -15.26 1.72
N LEU A 295 6.98 -14.14 1.01
CA LEU A 295 5.97 -13.76 0.03
C LEU A 295 6.60 -12.92 -1.07
N ASN A 296 6.46 -13.35 -2.32
CA ASN A 296 6.94 -12.66 -3.50
C ASN A 296 5.82 -12.61 -4.54
N VAL A 297 5.51 -11.43 -5.04
CA VAL A 297 4.53 -11.21 -6.12
C VAL A 297 5.28 -10.75 -7.36
N SER A 298 5.10 -11.46 -8.46
CA SER A 298 5.69 -11.12 -9.75
C SER A 298 4.65 -11.12 -10.86
N PHE A 299 4.94 -10.39 -11.92
CA PHE A 299 4.08 -10.19 -13.09
C PHE A 299 4.84 -10.63 -14.36
N ASP A 300 4.08 -11.21 -15.33
CA ASP A 300 4.63 -11.65 -16.62
C ASP A 300 3.87 -10.95 -17.78
#